data_9c05b87322dd10f5c04de91d57d8989c
#
_entry.id   9c05b87322dd10f5c04de91d57d8989c
#
_cell.length_a   1.000
_cell.length_b   1.000
_cell.length_c   1.000
_cell.angle_alpha   90.00
_cell.angle_beta   90.00
_cell.angle_gamma   90.00
#
_symmetry.space_group_name_H-M   'P 1'
#
loop_
_entity.id
_entity.type
_entity.pdbx_description
1 polymer ?
#
loop_
_entity_poly.entity_id
_entity_poly.type
_entity_poly.pdbx_seq_one_letter_code
_entity_poly.pdbx_strand_id
1 'polypeptide(L)'
;LERSRGLGDVYKRQDYIQVDETTLPVINHDRHKAAKEYIWIVRAAVPRLLFFHYDNGSRSQKVAVDLLKTFKGYLQCDGYSAYDAFENRKDVCLCGCLAHIRRHIESCREENREYAMQGLKLIQGLYNVEYMADERQLSYEERAVLRQRLAGPLLDAFELWLQNTYPKVLKRSLMGKAIAYAYPLIPRMRHYLYDGRIFIDNNRAENALRPMVLTRKNMLFCGNRQAAENTAVICSLLGSCKECGVNPREWLNDVISRLPYYLTPKSGKNLTELLPDRWVGCRQSHDTLPTVPGMSMDNPRTVRR
;
A
#
# COMPACT_ATOMS: atom_id res chain seq x y z
N LEU A 1 -6.78 19.95 6.53
CA LEU A 1 -5.58 19.87 5.65
C LEU A 1 -4.26 19.80 6.44
N GLU A 2 -4.10 20.56 7.51
CA GLU A 2 -2.86 20.49 8.32
C GLU A 2 -2.71 19.19 9.12
N ARG A 3 -3.81 18.56 9.52
CA ARG A 3 -3.78 17.33 10.34
C ARG A 3 -3.32 16.08 9.58
N SER A 4 -3.48 16.03 8.26
CA SER A 4 -2.96 14.93 7.44
C SER A 4 -1.51 15.14 6.99
N ARG A 5 -0.96 16.36 7.11
CA ARG A 5 0.42 16.69 6.71
C ARG A 5 1.47 15.88 7.49
N GLY A 6 1.25 15.60 8.78
CA GLY A 6 2.21 14.85 9.59
C GLY A 6 2.45 13.41 9.12
N LEU A 7 1.39 12.66 8.77
CA LEU A 7 1.50 11.33 8.17
C LEU A 7 2.03 11.41 6.74
N GLY A 8 1.57 12.42 5.97
CA GLY A 8 2.07 12.68 4.63
C GLY A 8 3.56 13.01 4.56
N ASP A 9 4.16 13.58 5.60
CA ASP A 9 5.59 13.90 5.62
C ASP A 9 6.47 12.68 5.94
N VAL A 10 5.91 11.64 6.56
CA VAL A 10 6.66 10.41 6.90
C VAL A 10 6.98 9.60 5.66
N TYR A 11 6.02 9.41 4.73
CA TYR A 11 6.30 8.65 3.49
C TYR A 11 7.21 9.41 2.51
N LYS A 12 7.24 10.75 2.56
CA LYS A 12 8.14 11.56 1.74
C LYS A 12 9.62 11.35 2.04
N ARG A 13 9.94 10.77 3.20
CA ARG A 13 11.31 10.43 3.63
C ARG A 13 11.69 8.99 3.28
N GLN A 14 10.78 8.22 2.70
CA GLN A 14 11.03 6.84 2.31
C GLN A 14 11.59 6.78 0.90
N ASP A 15 12.51 5.87 0.66
CA ASP A 15 13.09 5.61 -0.66
C ASP A 15 12.36 4.50 -1.43
N TYR A 16 11.38 3.83 -0.83
CA TYR A 16 10.54 2.83 -1.45
C TYR A 16 9.11 2.86 -0.91
N ILE A 17 8.16 3.11 -1.79
CA ILE A 17 6.73 3.11 -1.49
C ILE A 17 5.93 2.28 -2.49
N GLN A 18 4.80 1.77 -2.04
CA GLN A 18 3.76 1.14 -2.85
C GLN A 18 2.52 2.02 -2.84
N VAL A 19 1.92 2.21 -4.00
CA VAL A 19 0.72 3.05 -4.18
C VAL A 19 -0.36 2.28 -4.91
N ASP A 20 -1.59 2.48 -4.49
CA ASP A 20 -2.79 1.91 -5.12
C ASP A 20 -3.99 2.82 -4.83
N GLU A 21 -5.13 2.61 -5.48
CA GLU A 21 -6.35 3.33 -5.19
C GLU A 21 -7.56 2.39 -5.23
N THR A 22 -8.58 2.74 -4.46
CA THR A 22 -9.84 2.01 -4.43
C THR A 22 -11.04 2.94 -4.45
N THR A 23 -12.19 2.41 -4.82
CA THR A 23 -13.42 3.19 -4.83
C THR A 23 -13.96 3.39 -3.42
N LEU A 24 -14.50 4.58 -3.17
CA LEU A 24 -15.22 4.96 -1.96
C LEU A 24 -16.54 5.63 -2.37
N PRO A 25 -17.70 5.01 -2.09
CA PRO A 25 -18.98 5.67 -2.31
C PRO A 25 -19.17 6.83 -1.35
N VAL A 26 -19.46 8.02 -1.87
CA VAL A 26 -19.71 9.25 -1.09
C VAL A 26 -21.02 9.86 -1.51
N ILE A 27 -21.87 10.29 -0.56
CA ILE A 27 -23.12 10.97 -0.92
C ILE A 27 -22.78 12.35 -1.47
N ASN A 28 -23.32 12.62 -2.66
CA ASN A 28 -23.38 13.94 -3.22
C ASN A 28 -24.78 14.50 -2.94
N HIS A 29 -24.87 15.47 -2.00
CA HIS A 29 -26.14 16.06 -1.59
C HIS A 29 -26.86 16.77 -2.74
N ASP A 30 -26.12 17.40 -3.67
CA ASP A 30 -26.72 18.10 -4.80
C ASP A 30 -27.40 17.15 -5.79
N ARG A 31 -26.95 15.90 -5.85
CA ARG A 31 -27.48 14.87 -6.76
C ARG A 31 -28.34 13.83 -6.09
N HIS A 32 -28.49 13.87 -4.77
CA HIS A 32 -29.21 12.88 -3.95
C HIS A 32 -28.81 11.42 -4.26
N LYS A 33 -27.53 11.18 -4.64
CA LYS A 33 -26.98 9.87 -5.00
C LYS A 33 -25.58 9.68 -4.44
N ALA A 34 -25.25 8.44 -4.11
CA ALA A 34 -23.87 8.09 -3.83
C ALA A 34 -23.06 8.13 -5.13
N ALA A 35 -22.03 8.97 -5.17
CA ALA A 35 -21.06 9.02 -6.25
C ALA A 35 -19.95 7.99 -5.99
N LYS A 36 -19.46 7.37 -7.07
CA LYS A 36 -18.27 6.52 -7.01
C LYS A 36 -17.03 7.43 -7.02
N GLU A 37 -16.52 7.68 -5.84
CA GLU A 37 -15.31 8.46 -5.63
C GLU A 37 -14.13 7.53 -5.31
N TYR A 38 -12.89 8.06 -5.17
CA TYR A 38 -11.69 7.27 -4.97
C TYR A 38 -10.90 7.73 -3.77
N ILE A 39 -10.24 6.77 -3.12
CA ILE A 39 -9.28 6.98 -2.06
C ILE A 39 -7.97 6.29 -2.44
N TRP A 40 -6.87 6.98 -2.23
CA TRP A 40 -5.52 6.53 -2.54
C TRP A 40 -4.88 5.94 -1.29
N ILE A 41 -4.04 4.94 -1.45
CA ILE A 41 -3.16 4.42 -0.39
C ILE A 41 -1.71 4.62 -0.80
N VAL A 42 -0.91 5.10 0.14
CA VAL A 42 0.56 5.10 0.06
C VAL A 42 1.06 4.23 1.22
N ARG A 43 1.78 3.19 0.90
CA ARG A 43 2.38 2.28 1.87
C ARG A 43 3.89 2.40 1.80
N ALA A 44 4.52 2.79 2.89
CA ALA A 44 5.97 2.73 3.04
C ALA A 44 6.42 1.29 3.36
N ALA A 45 7.51 0.85 2.76
CA ALA A 45 8.04 -0.47 3.02
C ALA A 45 8.75 -0.55 4.38
N VAL A 46 9.48 0.51 4.74
CA VAL A 46 10.20 0.68 6.02
C VAL A 46 10.24 2.18 6.36
N PRO A 47 9.70 2.68 7.49
CA PRO A 47 8.86 1.96 8.46
C PRO A 47 7.52 1.51 7.86
N ARG A 48 6.88 0.53 8.50
CA ARG A 48 5.62 -0.06 8.02
C ARG A 48 4.43 0.87 8.28
N LEU A 49 4.34 1.98 7.55
CA LEU A 49 3.30 2.98 7.70
C LEU A 49 2.39 3.01 6.49
N LEU A 50 1.12 3.30 6.75
CA LEU A 50 0.09 3.50 5.76
C LEU A 50 -0.39 4.94 5.79
N PHE A 51 -0.69 5.46 4.61
CA PHE A 51 -1.35 6.73 4.45
C PHE A 51 -2.47 6.62 3.42
N PHE A 52 -3.70 6.87 3.86
CA PHE A 52 -4.84 7.01 2.96
C PHE A 52 -5.06 8.48 2.65
N HIS A 53 -5.24 8.79 1.39
CA HIS A 53 -5.49 10.14 0.89
C HIS A 53 -6.79 10.19 0.11
N TYR A 54 -7.64 11.15 0.46
CA TYR A 54 -8.85 11.46 -0.28
C TYR A 54 -8.75 12.90 -0.80
N ASP A 55 -8.88 13.07 -2.12
CA ASP A 55 -8.86 14.37 -2.78
C ASP A 55 -10.11 14.53 -3.64
N ASN A 56 -11.19 15.02 -3.02
CA ASN A 56 -12.48 15.24 -3.69
C ASN A 56 -12.96 14.06 -4.53
N GLY A 57 -12.54 12.85 -4.19
CA GLY A 57 -12.90 11.62 -4.86
C GLY A 57 -12.27 11.42 -6.24
N SER A 58 -11.29 12.21 -6.60
CA SER A 58 -10.66 12.16 -7.91
C SER A 58 -9.69 10.97 -8.03
N ARG A 59 -9.71 10.33 -9.21
CA ARG A 59 -8.72 9.32 -9.66
C ARG A 59 -7.75 9.90 -10.69
N SER A 60 -7.70 11.20 -10.87
CA SER A 60 -6.91 11.81 -11.93
C SER A 60 -5.40 11.69 -11.69
N GLN A 61 -4.63 11.72 -12.78
CA GLN A 61 -3.17 11.82 -12.76
C GLN A 61 -2.68 12.99 -11.90
N LYS A 62 -3.42 14.12 -11.91
CA LYS A 62 -3.09 15.29 -11.10
C LYS A 62 -3.01 14.95 -9.61
N VAL A 63 -3.94 14.15 -9.08
CA VAL A 63 -3.92 13.72 -7.67
C VAL A 63 -2.67 12.93 -7.36
N ALA A 64 -2.30 11.95 -8.22
CA ALA A 64 -1.08 11.17 -8.05
C ALA A 64 0.17 12.07 -8.05
N VAL A 65 0.25 13.02 -8.99
CA VAL A 65 1.38 13.95 -9.11
C VAL A 65 1.46 14.87 -7.90
N ASP A 66 0.35 15.44 -7.44
CA ASP A 66 0.32 16.35 -6.28
C ASP A 66 0.65 15.58 -4.99
N LEU A 67 0.09 14.38 -4.82
CA LEU A 67 0.35 13.50 -3.68
C LEU A 67 1.84 13.13 -3.57
N LEU A 68 2.48 12.77 -4.67
CA LEU A 68 3.86 12.27 -4.72
C LEU A 68 4.87 13.32 -5.22
N LYS A 69 4.51 14.60 -5.20
CA LYS A 69 5.33 15.70 -5.75
C LYS A 69 6.76 15.73 -5.21
N THR A 70 6.94 15.48 -3.92
CA THR A 70 8.25 15.54 -3.23
C THR A 70 8.89 14.16 -3.02
N PHE A 71 8.22 13.09 -3.46
CA PHE A 71 8.75 11.74 -3.32
C PHE A 71 9.95 11.53 -4.26
N LYS A 72 10.94 10.77 -3.77
CA LYS A 72 12.12 10.32 -4.52
C LYS A 72 12.40 8.87 -4.16
N GLY A 73 12.76 8.04 -5.15
CA GLY A 73 13.08 6.64 -4.94
C GLY A 73 12.20 5.69 -5.75
N TYR A 74 11.98 4.48 -5.25
CA TYR A 74 11.20 3.44 -5.92
C TYR A 74 9.70 3.62 -5.66
N LEU A 75 8.93 3.79 -6.73
CA LEU A 75 7.48 3.88 -6.72
C LEU A 75 6.89 2.62 -7.34
N GLN A 76 6.36 1.71 -6.54
CA GLN A 76 5.70 0.52 -7.03
C GLN A 76 4.19 0.72 -7.13
N CYS A 77 3.64 0.44 -8.31
CA CYS A 77 2.23 0.59 -8.63
C CYS A 77 1.79 -0.44 -9.66
N ASP A 78 0.51 -0.45 -9.98
CA ASP A 78 -0.03 -1.20 -11.12
C ASP A 78 0.25 -0.49 -12.46
N GLY A 79 -0.37 -0.97 -13.54
CA GLY A 79 -0.27 -0.37 -14.88
C GLY A 79 -1.24 0.77 -15.14
N TYR A 80 -1.77 1.44 -14.12
CA TYR A 80 -2.67 2.57 -14.30
C TYR A 80 -1.93 3.79 -14.86
N SER A 81 -2.44 4.38 -15.93
CA SER A 81 -1.79 5.46 -16.69
C SER A 81 -1.53 6.75 -15.90
N ALA A 82 -2.19 6.94 -14.76
CA ALA A 82 -1.91 8.10 -13.90
C ALA A 82 -0.46 8.10 -13.39
N TYR A 83 0.18 6.94 -13.29
CA TYR A 83 1.56 6.82 -12.83
C TYR A 83 2.60 7.06 -13.94
N ASP A 84 2.18 7.07 -15.23
CA ASP A 84 3.11 7.32 -16.36
C ASP A 84 3.74 8.72 -16.30
N ALA A 85 3.12 9.67 -15.59
CA ALA A 85 3.72 10.99 -15.32
C ALA A 85 5.07 10.93 -14.60
N PHE A 86 5.36 9.82 -13.91
CA PHE A 86 6.61 9.65 -13.16
C PHE A 86 7.73 9.01 -14.00
N GLU A 87 7.47 8.50 -15.21
CA GLU A 87 8.50 7.88 -16.07
C GLU A 87 9.64 8.84 -16.43
N ASN A 88 9.31 10.11 -16.63
CA ASN A 88 10.29 11.13 -17.00
C ASN A 88 10.98 11.79 -15.81
N ARG A 89 10.64 11.39 -14.59
CA ARG A 89 11.27 11.93 -13.37
C ARG A 89 12.55 11.16 -13.08
N LYS A 90 13.70 11.85 -13.12
CA LYS A 90 15.02 11.27 -12.84
C LYS A 90 15.20 10.79 -11.40
N ASP A 91 14.40 11.33 -10.48
CA ASP A 91 14.46 11.02 -9.05
C ASP A 91 13.42 9.97 -8.61
N VAL A 92 12.63 9.42 -9.55
CA VAL A 92 11.65 8.35 -9.29
C VAL A 92 11.90 7.18 -10.23
N CYS A 93 11.98 5.98 -9.66
CA CYS A 93 12.08 4.73 -10.39
C CYS A 93 10.76 3.96 -10.28
N LEU A 94 10.00 3.86 -11.39
CA LEU A 94 8.75 3.12 -11.41
C LEU A 94 9.01 1.62 -11.37
N CYS A 95 8.34 0.92 -10.44
CA CYS A 95 8.35 -0.53 -10.34
C CYS A 95 6.96 -1.09 -10.66
N GLY A 96 6.92 -2.16 -11.45
CA GLY A 96 5.67 -2.80 -11.85
C GLY A 96 5.13 -3.78 -10.80
N CYS A 97 3.96 -4.37 -11.11
CA CYS A 97 3.30 -5.36 -10.27
C CYS A 97 3.02 -6.64 -11.08
N LEU A 98 3.73 -7.73 -10.77
CA LEU A 98 3.55 -9.00 -11.46
C LEU A 98 2.17 -9.63 -11.20
N ALA A 99 1.57 -9.39 -10.04
CA ALA A 99 0.25 -9.90 -9.69
C ALA A 99 -0.85 -9.37 -10.63
N HIS A 100 -0.78 -8.13 -11.07
CA HIS A 100 -1.70 -7.56 -12.06
C HIS A 100 -1.49 -8.20 -13.44
N ILE A 101 -0.24 -8.32 -13.89
CA ILE A 101 0.07 -9.03 -15.15
C ILE A 101 -0.47 -10.47 -15.10
N ARG A 102 -0.23 -11.18 -13.99
CA ARG A 102 -0.73 -12.52 -13.77
C ARG A 102 -2.25 -12.61 -13.87
N ARG A 103 -2.99 -11.68 -13.23
CA ARG A 103 -4.46 -11.66 -13.30
C ARG A 103 -4.98 -11.49 -14.72
N HIS A 104 -4.36 -10.62 -15.51
CA HIS A 104 -4.73 -10.43 -16.92
C HIS A 104 -4.54 -11.72 -17.73
N ILE A 105 -3.41 -12.42 -17.57
CA ILE A 105 -3.14 -13.67 -18.29
C ILE A 105 -4.05 -14.80 -17.77
N GLU A 106 -4.29 -14.87 -16.46
CA GLU A 106 -5.20 -15.84 -15.84
C GLU A 106 -6.63 -15.74 -16.42
N SER A 107 -7.13 -14.53 -16.63
CA SER A 107 -8.47 -14.31 -17.20
C SER A 107 -8.61 -14.79 -18.64
N CYS A 108 -7.49 -15.12 -19.31
CA CYS A 108 -7.50 -15.64 -20.67
C CYS A 108 -7.64 -17.16 -20.76
N ARG A 109 -7.68 -17.90 -19.62
CA ARG A 109 -7.68 -19.37 -19.61
C ARG A 109 -8.86 -20.02 -20.37
N GLU A 110 -10.02 -19.39 -20.34
CA GLU A 110 -11.20 -19.91 -21.04
C GLU A 110 -11.15 -19.65 -22.54
N GLU A 111 -10.55 -18.51 -22.94
CA GLU A 111 -10.44 -18.12 -24.34
C GLU A 111 -9.26 -18.81 -25.04
N ASN A 112 -8.09 -18.89 -24.36
CA ASN A 112 -6.86 -19.45 -24.92
C ASN A 112 -6.02 -20.11 -23.83
N ARG A 113 -6.38 -21.34 -23.50
CA ARG A 113 -5.76 -22.11 -22.41
C ARG A 113 -4.27 -22.35 -22.64
N GLU A 114 -3.86 -22.66 -23.86
CA GLU A 114 -2.47 -22.98 -24.16
C GLU A 114 -1.54 -21.80 -23.89
N TYR A 115 -1.80 -20.64 -24.50
CA TYR A 115 -0.99 -19.45 -24.26
C TYR A 115 -1.08 -18.96 -22.81
N ALA A 116 -2.27 -19.01 -22.19
CA ALA A 116 -2.41 -18.65 -20.78
C ALA A 116 -1.51 -19.51 -19.88
N MET A 117 -1.50 -20.83 -20.10
CA MET A 117 -0.66 -21.73 -19.30
C MET A 117 0.84 -21.51 -19.55
N GLN A 118 1.25 -21.21 -20.78
CA GLN A 118 2.65 -20.87 -21.08
C GLN A 118 3.10 -19.61 -20.32
N GLY A 119 2.34 -18.53 -20.41
CA GLY A 119 2.65 -17.28 -19.71
C GLY A 119 2.63 -17.44 -18.18
N LEU A 120 1.61 -18.15 -17.64
CA LEU A 120 1.52 -18.42 -16.22
C LEU A 120 2.65 -19.29 -15.68
N LYS A 121 3.18 -20.22 -16.48
CA LYS A 121 4.36 -21.05 -16.11
C LYS A 121 5.60 -20.17 -15.92
N LEU A 122 5.85 -19.22 -16.82
CA LEU A 122 6.96 -18.28 -16.70
C LEU A 122 6.81 -17.37 -15.47
N ILE A 123 5.60 -16.84 -15.25
CA ILE A 123 5.29 -16.05 -14.07
C ILE A 123 5.49 -16.87 -12.78
N GLN A 124 5.06 -18.13 -12.77
CA GLN A 124 5.28 -19.02 -11.62
C GLN A 124 6.77 -19.23 -11.35
N GLY A 125 7.59 -19.33 -12.40
CA GLY A 125 9.04 -19.39 -12.28
C GLY A 125 9.62 -18.19 -11.53
N LEU A 126 9.13 -16.98 -11.82
CA LEU A 126 9.54 -15.75 -11.12
C LEU A 126 9.16 -15.79 -9.63
N TYR A 127 7.93 -16.22 -9.29
CA TYR A 127 7.53 -16.38 -7.89
C TYR A 127 8.32 -17.48 -7.17
N ASN A 128 8.71 -18.54 -7.85
CA ASN A 128 9.54 -19.59 -7.26
C ASN A 128 10.93 -19.09 -6.85
N VAL A 129 11.50 -18.12 -7.58
CA VAL A 129 12.76 -17.46 -7.20
C VAL A 129 12.57 -16.66 -5.90
N GLU A 130 11.45 -15.96 -5.74
CA GLU A 130 11.14 -15.25 -4.49
C GLU A 130 10.95 -16.22 -3.33
N TYR A 131 10.22 -17.32 -3.56
CA TYR A 131 10.03 -18.37 -2.56
C TYR A 131 11.38 -18.95 -2.09
N MET A 132 12.29 -19.27 -3.01
CA MET A 132 13.64 -19.75 -2.67
C MET A 132 14.43 -18.72 -1.84
N ALA A 133 14.29 -17.43 -2.15
CA ALA A 133 14.94 -16.38 -1.40
C ALA A 133 14.39 -16.26 0.04
N ASP A 134 13.08 -16.38 0.20
CA ASP A 134 12.40 -16.35 1.50
C ASP A 134 12.73 -17.59 2.34
N GLU A 135 12.70 -18.78 1.74
CA GLU A 135 13.00 -20.05 2.42
C GLU A 135 14.44 -20.08 2.95
N ARG A 136 15.38 -19.50 2.18
CA ARG A 136 16.79 -19.38 2.57
C ARG A 136 17.08 -18.18 3.46
N GLN A 137 16.08 -17.34 3.75
CA GLN A 137 16.21 -16.10 4.55
C GLN A 137 17.34 -15.19 4.05
N LEU A 138 17.47 -15.06 2.71
CA LEU A 138 18.53 -14.28 2.10
C LEU A 138 18.43 -12.79 2.47
N SER A 139 19.58 -12.15 2.67
CA SER A 139 19.70 -10.70 2.78
C SER A 139 19.21 -10.00 1.49
N TYR A 140 19.01 -8.71 1.54
CA TYR A 140 18.59 -7.96 0.36
C TYR A 140 19.62 -8.02 -0.77
N GLU A 141 20.89 -7.99 -0.44
CA GLU A 141 22.01 -8.09 -1.36
C GLU A 141 22.06 -9.48 -2.04
N GLU A 142 21.98 -10.54 -1.23
CA GLU A 142 21.95 -11.93 -1.73
C GLU A 142 20.71 -12.19 -2.58
N ARG A 143 19.55 -11.62 -2.19
CA ARG A 143 18.31 -11.69 -2.97
C ARG A 143 18.47 -11.04 -4.33
N ALA A 144 19.09 -9.85 -4.41
CA ALA A 144 19.35 -9.18 -5.67
C ALA A 144 20.25 -10.03 -6.58
N VAL A 145 21.31 -10.65 -6.05
CA VAL A 145 22.18 -11.57 -6.80
C VAL A 145 21.41 -12.79 -7.32
N LEU A 146 20.57 -13.41 -6.46
CA LEU A 146 19.74 -14.55 -6.84
C LEU A 146 18.78 -14.18 -7.97
N ARG A 147 18.11 -13.03 -7.86
CA ARG A 147 17.18 -12.51 -8.88
C ARG A 147 17.87 -12.27 -10.22
N GLN A 148 19.02 -11.62 -10.24
CA GLN A 148 19.77 -11.38 -11.49
C GLN A 148 20.13 -12.70 -12.16
N ARG A 149 20.56 -13.71 -11.40
CA ARG A 149 20.96 -15.01 -11.91
C ARG A 149 19.81 -15.86 -12.41
N LEU A 150 18.67 -15.91 -11.69
CA LEU A 150 17.56 -16.84 -11.96
C LEU A 150 16.31 -16.15 -12.52
N ALA A 151 15.94 -14.99 -11.99
CA ALA A 151 14.74 -14.29 -12.42
C ALA A 151 14.98 -13.44 -13.67
N GLY A 152 16.20 -12.92 -13.87
CA GLY A 152 16.55 -12.17 -15.08
C GLY A 152 16.27 -12.96 -16.36
N PRO A 153 16.84 -14.17 -16.54
CA PRO A 153 16.55 -15.02 -17.71
C PRO A 153 15.08 -15.41 -17.86
N LEU A 154 14.35 -15.60 -16.74
CA LEU A 154 12.91 -15.89 -16.78
C LEU A 154 12.11 -14.67 -17.28
N LEU A 155 12.50 -13.47 -16.87
CA LEU A 155 11.87 -12.24 -17.33
C LEU A 155 12.16 -11.98 -18.82
N ASP A 156 13.38 -12.29 -19.29
CA ASP A 156 13.74 -12.25 -20.71
C ASP A 156 12.89 -13.24 -21.53
N ALA A 157 12.73 -14.47 -21.01
CA ALA A 157 11.90 -15.48 -21.65
C ALA A 157 10.42 -15.06 -21.67
N PHE A 158 9.93 -14.39 -20.62
CA PHE A 158 8.58 -13.87 -20.56
C PHE A 158 8.36 -12.74 -21.56
N GLU A 159 9.30 -11.80 -21.67
CA GLU A 159 9.25 -10.73 -22.67
C GLU A 159 9.22 -11.29 -24.09
N LEU A 160 10.10 -12.24 -24.39
CA LEU A 160 10.15 -12.92 -25.69
C LEU A 160 8.84 -13.67 -25.98
N TRP A 161 8.26 -14.32 -24.98
CA TRP A 161 6.97 -14.98 -25.12
C TRP A 161 5.84 -13.98 -25.43
N LEU A 162 5.81 -12.80 -24.79
CA LEU A 162 4.85 -11.73 -25.09
C LEU A 162 4.99 -11.27 -26.54
N GLN A 163 6.22 -11.02 -27.01
CA GLN A 163 6.51 -10.59 -28.38
C GLN A 163 6.10 -11.64 -29.42
N ASN A 164 6.39 -12.92 -29.18
CA ASN A 164 6.10 -14.02 -30.10
C ASN A 164 4.61 -14.41 -30.13
N THR A 165 3.88 -14.14 -29.05
CA THR A 165 2.46 -14.50 -28.92
C THR A 165 1.56 -13.40 -29.46
N TYR A 166 1.90 -12.13 -29.30
CA TYR A 166 1.06 -11.00 -29.71
C TYR A 166 0.62 -11.03 -31.19
N PRO A 167 1.48 -11.35 -32.17
CA PRO A 167 1.06 -11.45 -33.57
C PRO A 167 0.12 -12.63 -33.89
N LYS A 168 0.07 -13.63 -33.00
CA LYS A 168 -0.72 -14.86 -33.20
C LYS A 168 -2.12 -14.77 -32.61
N VAL A 169 -2.45 -13.68 -31.90
CA VAL A 169 -3.74 -13.49 -31.24
C VAL A 169 -4.44 -12.23 -31.74
N LEU A 170 -5.77 -12.20 -31.66
CA LEU A 170 -6.52 -11.01 -32.02
C LEU A 170 -6.27 -9.90 -30.99
N LYS A 171 -5.95 -8.69 -31.45
CA LYS A 171 -5.66 -7.53 -30.57
C LYS A 171 -6.82 -7.21 -29.58
N ARG A 172 -8.07 -7.49 -29.98
CA ARG A 172 -9.26 -7.25 -29.13
C ARG A 172 -9.64 -8.42 -28.24
N SER A 173 -8.99 -9.58 -28.37
CA SER A 173 -9.20 -10.76 -27.51
C SER A 173 -8.70 -10.47 -26.09
N LEU A 174 -9.06 -11.33 -25.12
CA LEU A 174 -8.55 -11.21 -23.76
C LEU A 174 -7.03 -11.34 -23.74
N MET A 175 -6.48 -12.32 -24.49
CA MET A 175 -5.02 -12.52 -24.57
C MET A 175 -4.32 -11.34 -25.24
N GLY A 176 -4.84 -10.79 -26.34
CA GLY A 176 -4.27 -9.60 -26.97
C GLY A 176 -4.22 -8.39 -26.04
N LYS A 177 -5.29 -8.18 -25.26
CA LYS A 177 -5.33 -7.12 -24.23
C LYS A 177 -4.37 -7.40 -23.07
N ALA A 178 -4.27 -8.65 -22.62
CA ALA A 178 -3.35 -9.04 -21.53
C ALA A 178 -1.89 -8.78 -21.93
N ILE A 179 -1.51 -9.12 -23.16
CA ILE A 179 -0.15 -8.87 -23.69
C ILE A 179 0.09 -7.36 -23.86
N ALA A 180 -0.87 -6.62 -24.41
CA ALA A 180 -0.78 -5.16 -24.57
C ALA A 180 -0.66 -4.43 -23.22
N TYR A 181 -1.25 -4.97 -22.15
CA TYR A 181 -1.06 -4.48 -20.79
C TYR A 181 0.31 -4.84 -20.22
N ALA A 182 0.76 -6.09 -20.40
CA ALA A 182 1.98 -6.60 -19.76
C ALA A 182 3.26 -6.06 -20.40
N TYR A 183 3.31 -5.98 -21.73
CA TYR A 183 4.55 -5.66 -22.45
C TYR A 183 5.18 -4.31 -22.09
N PRO A 184 4.43 -3.19 -22.03
CA PRO A 184 5.00 -1.90 -21.62
C PRO A 184 5.45 -1.86 -20.16
N LEU A 185 5.02 -2.81 -19.33
CA LEU A 185 5.41 -2.88 -17.90
C LEU A 185 6.72 -3.67 -17.69
N ILE A 186 7.24 -4.38 -18.69
CA ILE A 186 8.47 -5.18 -18.55
C ILE A 186 9.67 -4.34 -18.08
N PRO A 187 9.96 -3.14 -18.63
CA PRO A 187 11.03 -2.30 -18.10
C PRO A 187 10.87 -1.96 -16.63
N ARG A 188 9.63 -1.65 -16.18
CA ARG A 188 9.30 -1.37 -14.77
C ARG A 188 9.48 -2.60 -13.89
N MET A 189 9.19 -3.81 -14.42
CA MET A 189 9.41 -5.07 -13.73
C MET A 189 10.89 -5.38 -13.52
N ARG A 190 11.77 -4.95 -14.42
CA ARG A 190 13.21 -5.23 -14.32
C ARG A 190 13.89 -4.57 -13.12
N HIS A 191 13.34 -3.47 -12.60
CA HIS A 191 13.93 -2.75 -11.49
C HIS A 191 14.04 -3.59 -10.21
N TYR A 192 13.11 -4.53 -9.96
CA TYR A 192 13.16 -5.40 -8.79
C TYR A 192 14.35 -6.37 -8.78
N LEU A 193 15.00 -6.61 -9.93
CA LEU A 193 16.17 -7.48 -10.03
C LEU A 193 17.39 -6.91 -9.31
N TYR A 194 17.47 -5.59 -9.19
CA TYR A 194 18.68 -4.89 -8.75
C TYR A 194 18.63 -4.46 -7.28
N ASP A 195 17.45 -4.45 -6.65
CA ASP A 195 17.29 -4.12 -5.24
C ASP A 195 16.40 -5.17 -4.54
N GLY A 196 16.99 -5.95 -3.63
CA GLY A 196 16.31 -7.02 -2.91
C GLY A 196 15.18 -6.58 -2.00
N ARG A 197 15.07 -5.27 -1.71
CA ARG A 197 13.98 -4.68 -0.90
C ARG A 197 12.68 -4.55 -1.70
N ILE A 198 12.77 -4.39 -3.04
CA ILE A 198 11.62 -4.21 -3.91
C ILE A 198 10.88 -5.54 -4.04
N PHE A 199 9.57 -5.52 -3.84
CA PHE A 199 8.74 -6.70 -4.00
C PHE A 199 8.43 -6.95 -5.49
N ILE A 200 8.20 -8.21 -5.84
CA ILE A 200 7.80 -8.59 -7.20
C ILE A 200 6.39 -8.09 -7.56
N ASP A 201 5.57 -7.78 -6.55
CA ASP A 201 4.21 -7.31 -6.71
C ASP A 201 3.78 -6.29 -5.64
N ASN A 202 2.62 -5.66 -5.88
CA ASN A 202 2.00 -4.67 -5.02
C ASN A 202 0.99 -5.27 -4.00
N ASN A 203 1.00 -6.60 -3.80
CA ASN A 203 0.02 -7.30 -2.96
C ASN A 203 -0.01 -6.79 -1.52
N ARG A 204 1.08 -6.23 -1.01
CA ARG A 204 1.12 -5.66 0.36
C ARG A 204 0.28 -4.40 0.46
N ALA A 205 0.31 -3.51 -0.54
CA ALA A 205 -0.58 -2.35 -0.58
C ALA A 205 -2.04 -2.79 -0.79
N GLU A 206 -2.30 -3.75 -1.67
CA GLU A 206 -3.64 -4.31 -1.86
C GLU A 206 -4.19 -4.95 -0.56
N ASN A 207 -3.37 -5.69 0.17
CA ASN A 207 -3.76 -6.27 1.46
C ASN A 207 -4.03 -5.19 2.52
N ALA A 208 -3.28 -4.09 2.47
CA ALA A 208 -3.50 -2.94 3.34
C ALA A 208 -4.80 -2.18 3.02
N LEU A 209 -5.30 -2.26 1.77
CA LEU A 209 -6.62 -1.75 1.39
C LEU A 209 -7.79 -2.61 1.92
N ARG A 210 -7.58 -3.91 2.21
CA ARG A 210 -8.66 -4.83 2.59
C ARG A 210 -9.52 -4.35 3.77
N PRO A 211 -8.96 -3.85 4.89
CA PRO A 211 -9.78 -3.32 5.99
C PRO A 211 -10.71 -2.20 5.52
N MET A 212 -10.21 -1.28 4.68
CA MET A 212 -10.99 -0.21 4.09
C MET A 212 -12.12 -0.75 3.20
N VAL A 213 -11.82 -1.75 2.35
CA VAL A 213 -12.81 -2.40 1.48
C VAL A 213 -13.89 -3.11 2.29
N LEU A 214 -13.53 -3.76 3.42
CA LEU A 214 -14.50 -4.38 4.32
C LEU A 214 -15.35 -3.33 5.03
N THR A 215 -14.75 -2.27 5.55
CA THR A 215 -15.45 -1.13 6.15
C THR A 215 -16.46 -0.52 5.17
N ARG A 216 -16.05 -0.32 3.92
CA ARG A 216 -16.95 0.15 2.84
C ARG A 216 -18.17 -0.76 2.64
N LYS A 217 -17.99 -2.10 2.70
CA LYS A 217 -19.12 -3.05 2.58
C LYS A 217 -20.11 -2.90 3.73
N ASN A 218 -19.63 -2.56 4.93
CA ASN A 218 -20.46 -2.40 6.13
C ASN A 218 -21.13 -1.02 6.18
N MET A 219 -20.41 0.04 5.79
CA MET A 219 -20.89 1.43 5.87
C MET A 219 -21.73 1.86 4.67
N LEU A 220 -21.74 1.08 3.57
CA LEU A 220 -22.41 1.37 2.30
C LEU A 220 -21.86 2.62 1.58
N PHE A 221 -21.78 3.77 2.27
CA PHE A 221 -21.27 5.05 1.73
C PHE A 221 -20.79 5.97 2.86
N CYS A 222 -19.97 6.97 2.51
CA CYS A 222 -19.67 8.11 3.36
C CYS A 222 -20.76 9.19 3.18
N GLY A 223 -21.23 9.78 4.27
CA GLY A 223 -22.33 10.74 4.26
C GLY A 223 -22.04 12.05 3.52
N ASN A 224 -20.76 12.42 3.40
CA ASN A 224 -20.28 13.58 2.65
C ASN A 224 -18.75 13.48 2.46
N ARG A 225 -18.16 14.46 1.76
CA ARG A 225 -16.71 14.51 1.50
C ARG A 225 -15.88 14.64 2.79
N GLN A 226 -16.34 15.43 3.75
CA GLN A 226 -15.66 15.54 5.05
C GLN A 226 -15.62 14.19 5.79
N ALA A 227 -16.68 13.41 5.71
CA ALA A 227 -16.70 12.05 6.26
C ALA A 227 -15.71 11.13 5.53
N ALA A 228 -15.53 11.28 4.22
CA ALA A 228 -14.55 10.54 3.46
C ALA A 228 -13.11 10.93 3.84
N GLU A 229 -12.81 12.21 4.04
CA GLU A 229 -11.51 12.69 4.55
C GLU A 229 -11.24 12.14 5.96
N ASN A 230 -12.21 12.20 6.86
CA ASN A 230 -12.07 11.64 8.21
C ASN A 230 -11.84 10.11 8.16
N THR A 231 -12.52 9.42 7.26
CA THR A 231 -12.32 7.98 7.04
C THR A 231 -10.88 7.71 6.58
N ALA A 232 -10.33 8.51 5.67
CA ALA A 232 -8.94 8.39 5.22
C ALA A 232 -7.95 8.52 6.39
N VAL A 233 -8.15 9.53 7.27
CA VAL A 233 -7.31 9.75 8.46
C VAL A 233 -7.38 8.56 9.42
N ILE A 234 -8.60 8.12 9.77
CA ILE A 234 -8.80 7.01 10.70
C ILE A 234 -8.20 5.71 10.15
N CYS A 235 -8.45 5.41 8.87
CA CYS A 235 -7.87 4.22 8.22
C CYS A 235 -6.34 4.28 8.15
N SER A 236 -5.74 5.46 7.98
CA SER A 236 -4.29 5.64 8.01
C SER A 236 -3.70 5.25 9.36
N LEU A 237 -4.29 5.75 10.44
CA LEU A 237 -3.82 5.50 11.80
C LEU A 237 -4.02 4.03 12.21
N LEU A 238 -5.23 3.49 12.03
CA LEU A 238 -5.54 2.11 12.39
C LEU A 238 -4.79 1.10 11.52
N GLY A 239 -4.65 1.40 10.22
CA GLY A 239 -3.85 0.59 9.30
C GLY A 239 -2.37 0.58 9.69
N SER A 240 -1.83 1.74 10.08
CA SER A 240 -0.43 1.85 10.56
C SER A 240 -0.23 1.07 11.87
N CYS A 241 -1.19 1.08 12.79
CA CYS A 241 -1.15 0.22 13.98
C CYS A 241 -0.98 -1.26 13.59
N LYS A 242 -1.80 -1.73 12.64
CA LYS A 242 -1.74 -3.11 12.16
C LYS A 242 -0.38 -3.45 11.52
N GLU A 243 0.15 -2.57 10.67
CA GLU A 243 1.46 -2.77 10.04
C GLU A 243 2.61 -2.81 11.06
N CYS A 244 2.49 -2.03 12.15
CA CYS A 244 3.47 -2.01 13.25
C CYS A 244 3.26 -3.12 14.28
N GLY A 245 2.24 -3.98 14.14
CA GLY A 245 1.91 -5.00 15.14
C GLY A 245 1.36 -4.41 16.45
N VAL A 246 0.83 -3.21 16.42
CA VAL A 246 0.25 -2.50 17.57
C VAL A 246 -1.24 -2.79 17.66
N ASN A 247 -1.75 -3.06 18.87
CA ASN A 247 -3.18 -3.16 19.09
C ASN A 247 -3.84 -1.77 18.90
N PRO A 248 -4.72 -1.57 17.91
CA PRO A 248 -5.28 -0.25 17.63
C PRO A 248 -6.10 0.33 18.78
N ARG A 249 -6.78 -0.52 19.57
CA ARG A 249 -7.60 -0.09 20.71
C ARG A 249 -6.74 0.43 21.85
N GLU A 250 -5.68 -0.29 22.18
CA GLU A 250 -4.75 0.12 23.22
C GLU A 250 -4.03 1.41 22.84
N TRP A 251 -3.57 1.49 21.60
CA TRP A 251 -2.95 2.67 21.05
C TRP A 251 -3.89 3.88 21.10
N LEU A 252 -5.13 3.73 20.66
CA LEU A 252 -6.12 4.82 20.63
C LEU A 252 -6.44 5.32 22.03
N ASN A 253 -6.64 4.41 23.00
CA ASN A 253 -6.93 4.77 24.39
C ASN A 253 -5.76 5.60 24.99
N ASP A 254 -4.52 5.17 24.78
CA ASP A 254 -3.34 5.89 25.27
C ASP A 254 -3.22 7.26 24.58
N VAL A 255 -3.36 7.31 23.25
CA VAL A 255 -3.25 8.56 22.49
C VAL A 255 -4.33 9.56 22.90
N ILE A 256 -5.58 9.15 23.06
CA ILE A 256 -6.66 10.05 23.49
C ILE A 256 -6.35 10.63 24.88
N SER A 257 -5.82 9.84 25.78
CA SER A 257 -5.48 10.29 27.14
C SER A 257 -4.30 11.28 27.14
N ARG A 258 -3.34 11.10 26.25
CA ARG A 258 -2.12 11.94 26.16
C ARG A 258 -2.28 13.17 25.27
N LEU A 259 -3.19 13.12 24.30
CA LEU A 259 -3.36 14.17 23.28
C LEU A 259 -3.56 15.59 23.85
N PRO A 260 -4.34 15.82 24.93
CA PRO A 260 -4.48 17.14 25.52
C PRO A 260 -3.15 17.78 25.93
N TYR A 261 -2.21 16.98 26.44
CA TYR A 261 -0.88 17.46 26.85
C TYR A 261 0.01 17.84 25.66
N TYR A 262 -0.21 17.22 24.50
CA TYR A 262 0.53 17.54 23.26
C TYR A 262 -0.06 18.76 22.55
N LEU A 263 -1.34 19.04 22.73
CA LEU A 263 -2.03 20.17 22.11
C LEU A 263 -1.88 21.48 22.90
N THR A 264 -1.29 21.43 24.10
CA THR A 264 -1.04 22.64 24.90
C THR A 264 -0.01 23.54 24.22
N PRO A 265 -0.27 24.84 23.99
CA PRO A 265 0.60 25.73 23.18
C PRO A 265 2.06 25.83 23.61
N LYS A 266 2.39 25.47 24.84
CA LYS A 266 3.76 25.54 25.39
C LYS A 266 4.34 24.14 25.69
N SER A 267 3.73 23.04 25.19
CA SER A 267 4.13 21.68 25.57
C SER A 267 5.53 21.31 25.07
N GLY A 268 6.02 21.91 24.00
CA GLY A 268 7.25 21.51 23.32
C GLY A 268 7.23 20.08 22.76
N LYS A 269 6.11 19.35 22.89
CA LYS A 269 5.96 17.96 22.47
C LYS A 269 5.57 17.84 21.00
N ASN A 270 6.10 16.82 20.36
CA ASN A 270 5.85 16.58 18.95
C ASN A 270 4.78 15.49 18.77
N LEU A 271 3.67 15.81 18.09
CA LEU A 271 2.59 14.88 17.80
C LEU A 271 3.06 13.61 17.06
N THR A 272 4.19 13.67 16.34
CA THR A 272 4.74 12.48 15.67
C THR A 272 5.16 11.38 16.63
N GLU A 273 5.38 11.68 17.91
CA GLU A 273 5.69 10.69 18.96
C GLU A 273 4.50 9.76 19.26
N LEU A 274 3.30 10.21 18.95
CA LEU A 274 2.07 9.45 19.13
C LEU A 274 1.73 8.54 17.93
N LEU A 275 2.52 8.59 16.84
CA LEU A 275 2.31 7.71 15.69
C LEU A 275 2.61 6.26 16.03
N PRO A 276 1.90 5.30 15.43
CA PRO A 276 1.99 3.87 15.77
C PRO A 276 3.41 3.28 15.70
N ASP A 277 4.23 3.72 14.74
CA ASP A 277 5.62 3.28 14.57
C ASP A 277 6.54 3.72 15.72
N ARG A 278 6.26 4.88 16.32
CA ARG A 278 7.03 5.43 17.44
C ARG A 278 6.44 5.05 18.80
N TRP A 279 5.13 4.82 18.84
CA TRP A 279 4.44 4.46 20.07
C TRP A 279 4.95 3.16 20.69
N VAL A 280 5.34 2.17 19.89
CA VAL A 280 5.94 0.90 20.37
C VAL A 280 7.25 1.16 21.11
N GLY A 281 8.08 2.07 20.61
CA GLY A 281 9.34 2.46 21.30
C GLY A 281 9.11 3.22 22.61
N CYS A 282 8.08 4.04 22.70
CA CYS A 282 7.73 4.76 23.93
C CYS A 282 7.22 3.84 25.04
N ARG A 283 6.51 2.76 24.69
CA ARG A 283 6.01 1.79 25.68
C ARG A 283 7.13 1.06 26.41
N GLN A 284 8.22 0.75 25.73
CA GLN A 284 9.40 0.12 26.33
C GLN A 284 10.17 1.03 27.30
N SER A 285 10.01 2.36 27.18
CA SER A 285 10.66 3.34 28.06
C SER A 285 9.76 3.84 29.21
N HIS A 286 8.44 3.56 29.20
CA HIS A 286 7.50 4.04 30.21
C HIS A 286 7.06 2.99 31.26
N ASP A 287 7.56 1.75 31.20
CA ASP A 287 7.36 0.77 32.27
C ASP A 287 8.09 1.15 33.60
N THR A 288 8.66 2.37 33.65
CA THR A 288 9.23 2.99 34.86
C THR A 288 8.58 4.31 35.24
N LEU A 289 7.25 4.43 35.15
CA LEU A 289 6.56 5.55 35.79
C LEU A 289 6.44 5.29 37.31
N PRO A 290 6.90 6.22 38.15
CA PRO A 290 6.72 6.10 39.59
C PRO A 290 5.23 6.07 39.92
N THR A 291 4.80 5.04 40.61
CA THR A 291 3.50 4.97 41.26
C THR A 291 3.35 6.18 42.16
N VAL A 292 2.34 7.01 41.89
CA VAL A 292 1.93 8.07 42.81
C VAL A 292 1.38 7.38 44.06
N PRO A 293 1.94 7.61 45.26
CA PRO A 293 1.40 7.02 46.47
C PRO A 293 0.09 7.76 46.83
N GLY A 294 -0.98 7.02 46.93
CA GLY A 294 -2.21 7.47 47.58
C GLY A 294 -3.42 7.69 46.68
N MET A 295 -3.97 6.60 46.11
CA MET A 295 -5.40 6.46 45.91
C MET A 295 -5.76 4.98 46.07
N SER A 296 -6.21 4.61 47.25
CA SER A 296 -6.91 3.37 47.54
C SER A 296 -8.20 3.35 46.74
N MET A 297 -8.32 2.46 45.79
CA MET A 297 -9.61 2.08 45.23
C MET A 297 -10.16 0.94 46.05
N ASP A 298 -10.99 1.28 47.02
CA ASP A 298 -11.89 0.35 47.68
C ASP A 298 -12.86 -0.24 46.65
N ASN A 299 -12.82 -1.54 46.59
CA ASN A 299 -13.71 -2.39 45.81
C ASN A 299 -15.09 -2.48 46.46
N PRO A 300 -16.19 -2.32 45.76
CA PRO A 300 -17.43 -2.86 46.25
C PRO A 300 -18.13 -3.81 45.27
N ARG A 301 -18.34 -4.98 45.81
CA ARG A 301 -19.54 -5.85 45.66
C ARG A 301 -19.60 -6.82 44.50
N THR A 302 -19.19 -8.02 44.84
CA THR A 302 -19.90 -9.27 44.56
C THR A 302 -21.41 -9.10 44.69
N VAL A 303 -22.18 -9.35 43.65
CA VAL A 303 -23.56 -9.80 43.72
C VAL A 303 -23.71 -11.10 42.97
N ARG A 304 -24.01 -12.14 43.78
CA ARG A 304 -24.54 -13.44 43.34
C ARG A 304 -25.96 -13.23 42.78
N ARG A 305 -26.24 -13.72 41.60
CA ARG A 305 -27.24 -14.76 41.29
C ARG A 305 -27.23 -15.05 39.80
#